data_5078e48fd34b9875d4237d29b329754d
#
_entry.id   5078e48fd34b9875d4237d29b329754d
#
_cell.length_a   1.000
_cell.length_b   1.000
_cell.length_c   1.000
_cell.angle_alpha   90.00
_cell.angle_beta   90.00
_cell.angle_gamma   90.00
#
_symmetry.space_group_name_H-M   'P 1'
#
loop_
_entity.id
_entity.type
_entity.pdbx_description
1 polymer ?
#
loop_
_entity_poly.entity_id
_entity_poly.type
_entity_poly.pdbx_seq_one_letter_code
_entity_poly.pdbx_strand_id
1 'polypeptide(L)'
;HTSIDIQKPHLISIGSYCKITTGVIILAHDYSISVARRVFGEFIGGTAPTKIGDNCFLGMNSIILPGTTIGNNCIVGAGSVVGGKYPDNVVIAGNPARVVCTLDEYYQKRKNRWVDDAKRCALEIYHNTGRLPTIEEMKDGFYWLYAPRTQESVESHKNFFTLTGDDYEDVCKNFLASDPVYLSFEDFLKDCGIKLLH
;
A
#
# COMPACT_ATOMS: atom_id res chain seq x y z
N HIS A 1 7.30 -14.08 2.57
CA HIS A 1 6.41 -14.97 3.30
C HIS A 1 5.60 -14.15 4.30
N THR A 2 4.27 -14.29 4.28
CA THR A 2 3.34 -13.78 5.30
C THR A 2 3.06 -14.91 6.28
N SER A 3 3.00 -14.63 7.59
CA SER A 3 2.70 -15.62 8.61
C SER A 3 1.35 -15.30 9.25
N ILE A 4 0.41 -16.23 9.17
CA ILE A 4 -0.89 -16.14 9.85
C ILE A 4 -0.92 -17.24 10.91
N ASP A 5 -1.46 -16.91 12.09
CA ASP A 5 -1.58 -17.85 13.21
C ASP A 5 -2.35 -19.12 12.81
N ILE A 6 -1.60 -20.22 12.67
CA ILE A 6 -2.14 -21.53 12.26
C ILE A 6 -2.77 -22.31 13.44
N GLN A 7 -2.53 -21.90 14.67
CA GLN A 7 -3.07 -22.59 15.84
C GLN A 7 -4.50 -22.15 16.19
N LYS A 8 -4.83 -20.90 15.87
CA LYS A 8 -6.15 -20.31 16.14
C LYS A 8 -6.75 -19.62 14.92
N PRO A 9 -6.78 -20.28 13.74
CA PRO A 9 -7.21 -19.63 12.50
C PRO A 9 -8.66 -19.14 12.54
N HIS A 10 -9.52 -19.78 13.32
CA HIS A 10 -10.92 -19.40 13.52
C HIS A 10 -11.11 -18.09 14.32
N LEU A 11 -10.04 -17.57 14.92
CA LEU A 11 -10.04 -16.26 15.58
C LEU A 11 -9.54 -15.12 14.66
N ILE A 12 -9.17 -15.42 13.43
CA ILE A 12 -8.70 -14.41 12.46
C ILE A 12 -9.75 -14.22 11.39
N SER A 13 -10.16 -12.99 11.15
CA SER A 13 -10.99 -12.61 10.02
C SER A 13 -10.32 -11.48 9.23
N ILE A 14 -10.31 -11.62 7.91
CA ILE A 14 -9.76 -10.66 6.97
C ILE A 14 -10.81 -10.40 5.92
N GLY A 15 -11.14 -9.15 5.70
CA GLY A 15 -12.11 -8.71 4.71
C GLY A 15 -11.63 -8.84 3.26
N SER A 16 -12.44 -8.34 2.35
CA SER A 16 -12.17 -8.34 0.91
C SER A 16 -11.17 -7.25 0.51
N TYR A 17 -10.51 -7.42 -0.64
CA TYR A 17 -9.58 -6.45 -1.23
C TYR A 17 -8.38 -6.06 -0.35
N CYS A 18 -8.02 -6.89 0.62
CA CYS A 18 -6.86 -6.65 1.47
C CYS A 18 -5.55 -6.99 0.75
N LYS A 19 -4.58 -6.08 0.83
CA LYS A 19 -3.23 -6.25 0.30
C LYS A 19 -2.26 -6.51 1.45
N ILE A 20 -1.82 -7.76 1.60
CA ILE A 20 -0.93 -8.20 2.66
C ILE A 20 0.46 -8.39 2.07
N THR A 21 1.41 -7.53 2.45
CA THR A 21 2.74 -7.53 1.87
C THR A 21 3.69 -8.49 2.58
N THR A 22 4.92 -8.62 2.06
CA THR A 22 5.92 -9.57 2.57
C THR A 22 6.25 -9.35 4.05
N GLY A 23 6.36 -10.45 4.79
CA GLY A 23 6.80 -10.43 6.19
C GLY A 23 5.73 -10.01 7.20
N VAL A 24 4.48 -9.78 6.78
CA VAL A 24 3.37 -9.49 7.71
C VAL A 24 3.10 -10.70 8.59
N ILE A 25 2.92 -10.45 9.89
CA ILE A 25 2.58 -11.47 10.90
C ILE A 25 1.23 -11.11 11.50
N ILE A 26 0.27 -12.06 11.49
CA ILE A 26 -1.06 -11.88 12.09
C ILE A 26 -1.25 -12.92 13.18
N LEU A 27 -1.44 -12.47 14.41
CA LEU A 27 -1.54 -13.29 15.60
C LEU A 27 -2.95 -13.25 16.20
N ALA A 28 -3.36 -14.37 16.82
CA ALA A 28 -4.60 -14.50 17.59
C ALA A 28 -4.36 -15.15 18.94
N HIS A 29 -3.14 -15.55 19.26
CA HIS A 29 -2.76 -16.10 20.55
C HIS A 29 -1.34 -15.68 20.95
N ASP A 30 -1.00 -15.89 22.22
CA ASP A 30 0.26 -15.51 22.81
C ASP A 30 0.78 -16.65 23.70
N TYR A 31 2.10 -16.91 23.59
CA TYR A 31 2.82 -17.89 24.40
C TYR A 31 3.59 -17.32 25.58
N SER A 32 3.53 -16.03 25.86
CA SER A 32 4.19 -15.38 26.99
C SER A 32 3.79 -16.00 28.34
N ILE A 33 2.62 -16.64 28.38
CA ILE A 33 2.12 -17.42 29.50
C ILE A 33 3.10 -18.47 30.00
N SER A 34 4.03 -18.96 29.17
CA SER A 34 5.06 -19.95 29.59
C SER A 34 5.94 -19.41 30.73
N VAL A 35 6.17 -18.12 30.80
CA VAL A 35 6.92 -17.48 31.89
C VAL A 35 6.09 -17.44 33.16
N ALA A 36 4.84 -16.96 33.09
CA ALA A 36 3.94 -16.89 34.22
C ALA A 36 3.66 -18.29 34.82
N ARG A 37 3.53 -19.32 33.97
CA ARG A 37 3.36 -20.70 34.44
C ARG A 37 4.53 -21.16 35.31
N ARG A 38 5.76 -20.85 34.95
CA ARG A 38 6.94 -21.25 35.74
C ARG A 38 7.02 -20.52 37.07
N VAL A 39 6.56 -19.28 37.14
CA VAL A 39 6.62 -18.45 38.36
C VAL A 39 5.45 -18.79 39.30
N PHE A 40 4.24 -18.89 38.76
CA PHE A 40 3.02 -18.99 39.56
C PHE A 40 2.39 -20.40 39.57
N GLY A 41 2.88 -21.32 38.73
CA GLY A 41 2.39 -22.70 38.66
C GLY A 41 1.12 -22.91 37.84
N GLU A 42 0.46 -21.82 37.39
CA GLU A 42 -0.80 -21.88 36.66
C GLU A 42 -0.62 -21.74 35.16
N PHE A 43 -1.41 -22.47 34.36
CA PHE A 43 -1.40 -22.39 32.92
C PHE A 43 -2.64 -21.58 32.46
N ILE A 44 -2.47 -20.26 32.30
CA ILE A 44 -3.52 -19.34 31.90
C ILE A 44 -3.33 -18.99 30.41
N GLY A 45 -4.20 -19.51 29.54
CA GLY A 45 -4.11 -19.24 28.09
C GLY A 45 -4.52 -17.81 27.72
N GLY A 46 -3.85 -17.25 26.71
CA GLY A 46 -4.18 -15.93 26.13
C GLY A 46 -4.54 -16.06 24.65
N THR A 47 -5.82 -15.83 24.31
CA THR A 47 -6.31 -15.77 22.93
C THR A 47 -7.28 -14.62 22.77
N ALA A 48 -7.26 -13.94 21.61
CA ALA A 48 -8.23 -12.90 21.32
C ALA A 48 -8.47 -12.80 19.80
N PRO A 49 -9.73 -12.56 19.35
CA PRO A 49 -10.05 -12.41 17.93
C PRO A 49 -9.32 -11.23 17.30
N THR A 50 -8.66 -11.47 16.18
CA THR A 50 -8.03 -10.44 15.34
C THR A 50 -8.86 -10.22 14.10
N LYS A 51 -9.30 -8.98 13.84
CA LYS A 51 -10.20 -8.63 12.76
C LYS A 51 -9.58 -7.53 11.89
N ILE A 52 -9.59 -7.75 10.58
CA ILE A 52 -9.17 -6.78 9.58
C ILE A 52 -10.34 -6.57 8.64
N GLY A 53 -10.76 -5.32 8.46
CA GLY A 53 -11.86 -4.93 7.60
C GLY A 53 -11.54 -5.06 6.11
N ASP A 54 -12.42 -4.53 5.28
CA ASP A 54 -12.26 -4.54 3.83
C ASP A 54 -11.28 -3.46 3.35
N ASN A 55 -10.66 -3.67 2.18
CA ASN A 55 -9.79 -2.70 1.51
C ASN A 55 -8.67 -2.19 2.41
N CYS A 56 -7.94 -3.09 3.06
CA CYS A 56 -6.83 -2.76 3.94
C CYS A 56 -5.48 -3.09 3.31
N PHE A 57 -4.50 -2.22 3.53
CA PHE A 57 -3.10 -2.45 3.16
C PHE A 57 -2.28 -2.73 4.42
N LEU A 58 -1.63 -3.89 4.49
CA LEU A 58 -0.71 -4.24 5.55
C LEU A 58 0.73 -4.16 5.04
N GLY A 59 1.44 -3.15 5.51
CA GLY A 59 2.82 -2.86 5.10
C GLY A 59 3.81 -3.92 5.53
N MET A 60 4.92 -4.02 4.80
CA MET A 60 5.96 -5.04 4.98
C MET A 60 6.43 -5.12 6.44
N ASN A 61 6.59 -6.37 6.93
CA ASN A 61 7.08 -6.66 8.27
C ASN A 61 6.22 -6.07 9.41
N SER A 62 4.95 -5.70 9.15
CA SER A 62 4.06 -5.32 10.24
C SER A 62 3.59 -6.53 11.04
N ILE A 63 3.35 -6.34 12.33
CA ILE A 63 2.89 -7.37 13.26
C ILE A 63 1.53 -6.95 13.80
N ILE A 64 0.51 -7.75 13.56
CA ILE A 64 -0.85 -7.55 14.07
C ILE A 64 -1.02 -8.44 15.29
N LEU A 65 -1.16 -7.83 16.46
CA LEU A 65 -1.23 -8.51 17.75
C LEU A 65 -2.62 -9.13 18.00
N PRO A 66 -2.73 -10.12 18.89
CA PRO A 66 -4.00 -10.70 19.28
C PRO A 66 -4.97 -9.65 19.81
N GLY A 67 -6.27 -9.76 19.46
CA GLY A 67 -7.31 -8.81 19.89
C GLY A 67 -7.38 -7.52 19.10
N THR A 68 -6.57 -7.37 18.07
CA THR A 68 -6.58 -6.19 17.18
C THR A 68 -7.85 -6.18 16.33
N THR A 69 -8.45 -4.99 16.20
CA THR A 69 -9.51 -4.72 15.22
C THR A 69 -9.10 -3.53 14.36
N ILE A 70 -9.00 -3.75 13.06
CA ILE A 70 -8.74 -2.71 12.06
C ILE A 70 -10.02 -2.54 11.25
N GLY A 71 -10.51 -1.31 11.12
CA GLY A 71 -11.67 -0.96 10.30
C GLY A 71 -11.42 -1.09 8.80
N ASN A 72 -12.36 -0.62 7.99
CA ASN A 72 -12.26 -0.64 6.54
C ASN A 72 -11.37 0.51 6.02
N ASN A 73 -10.84 0.36 4.80
CA ASN A 73 -10.06 1.39 4.11
C ASN A 73 -8.85 1.88 4.94
N CYS A 74 -8.14 0.96 5.59
CA CYS A 74 -7.01 1.29 6.45
C CYS A 74 -5.67 0.96 5.83
N ILE A 75 -4.66 1.78 6.13
CA ILE A 75 -3.27 1.54 5.74
C ILE A 75 -2.45 1.31 7.00
N VAL A 76 -1.81 0.15 7.09
CA VAL A 76 -0.80 -0.13 8.11
C VAL A 76 0.59 0.10 7.53
N GLY A 77 1.36 0.99 8.15
CA GLY A 77 2.74 1.28 7.74
C GLY A 77 3.67 0.09 7.95
N ALA A 78 4.72 0.00 7.12
CA ALA A 78 5.73 -1.04 7.24
C ALA A 78 6.41 -1.03 8.62
N GLY A 79 6.76 -2.22 9.15
CA GLY A 79 7.43 -2.39 10.44
C GLY A 79 6.59 -2.02 11.67
N SER A 80 5.29 -1.78 11.52
CA SER A 80 4.41 -1.39 12.63
C SER A 80 4.04 -2.57 13.52
N VAL A 81 3.90 -2.34 14.84
CA VAL A 81 3.36 -3.30 15.80
C VAL A 81 1.98 -2.82 16.25
N VAL A 82 0.95 -3.45 15.73
CA VAL A 82 -0.44 -2.99 15.77
C VAL A 82 -1.23 -3.76 16.81
N GLY A 83 -1.74 -3.07 17.81
CA GLY A 83 -2.60 -3.61 18.87
C GLY A 83 -3.73 -2.64 19.21
N GLY A 84 -4.91 -3.20 19.56
CA GLY A 84 -6.08 -2.42 19.92
C GLY A 84 -7.10 -2.27 18.80
N LYS A 85 -7.90 -1.18 18.83
CA LYS A 85 -9.01 -0.96 17.90
C LYS A 85 -8.79 0.32 17.10
N TYR A 86 -8.95 0.23 15.80
CA TYR A 86 -8.79 1.35 14.87
C TYR A 86 -10.05 1.54 14.04
N PRO A 87 -10.53 2.77 13.87
CA PRO A 87 -11.70 3.07 13.06
C PRO A 87 -11.41 2.91 11.56
N ASP A 88 -12.44 3.05 10.74
CA ASP A 88 -12.33 3.10 9.29
C ASP A 88 -11.55 4.33 8.82
N ASN A 89 -11.00 4.27 7.61
CA ASN A 89 -10.39 5.38 6.87
C ASN A 89 -9.21 6.04 7.59
N VAL A 90 -8.30 5.26 8.16
CA VAL A 90 -7.11 5.77 8.85
C VAL A 90 -5.82 5.12 8.37
N VAL A 91 -4.72 5.85 8.56
CA VAL A 91 -3.35 5.36 8.44
C VAL A 91 -2.81 5.07 9.85
N ILE A 92 -2.31 3.86 10.03
CA ILE A 92 -1.84 3.31 11.30
C ILE A 92 -0.35 3.02 11.16
N ALA A 93 0.50 3.55 12.03
CA ALA A 93 1.93 3.26 11.94
C ALA A 93 2.64 3.38 13.30
N GLY A 94 3.83 2.77 13.38
CA GLY A 94 4.74 2.85 14.52
C GLY A 94 4.79 1.60 15.40
N ASN A 95 5.63 1.66 16.44
CA ASN A 95 5.75 0.63 17.48
C ASN A 95 5.84 1.31 18.85
N PRO A 96 4.79 1.24 19.68
CA PRO A 96 3.45 0.73 19.38
C PRO A 96 2.72 1.62 18.35
N ALA A 97 1.92 1.00 17.48
CA ALA A 97 1.23 1.69 16.40
C ALA A 97 0.13 2.63 16.92
N ARG A 98 -0.06 3.74 16.22
CA ARG A 98 -1.11 4.75 16.47
C ARG A 98 -1.70 5.21 15.14
N VAL A 99 -2.88 5.81 15.17
CA VAL A 99 -3.40 6.56 14.04
C VAL A 99 -2.48 7.74 13.78
N VAL A 100 -1.96 7.84 12.57
CA VAL A 100 -1.03 8.90 12.13
C VAL A 100 -1.79 10.02 11.43
N CYS A 101 -2.75 9.66 10.60
CA CYS A 101 -3.62 10.60 9.88
C CYS A 101 -4.87 9.86 9.37
N THR A 102 -5.83 10.60 8.84
CA THR A 102 -6.94 10.05 8.07
C THR A 102 -6.47 9.58 6.69
N LEU A 103 -7.25 8.72 6.05
CA LEU A 103 -7.00 8.29 4.68
C LEU A 103 -7.07 9.47 3.69
N ASP A 104 -7.98 10.42 3.91
CA ASP A 104 -8.09 11.63 3.10
C ASP A 104 -6.84 12.51 3.19
N GLU A 105 -6.36 12.79 4.40
CA GLU A 105 -5.11 13.53 4.61
C GLU A 105 -3.91 12.85 3.93
N TYR A 106 -3.84 11.51 4.03
CA TYR A 106 -2.82 10.73 3.34
C TYR A 106 -2.92 10.88 1.82
N TYR A 107 -4.14 10.75 1.27
CA TYR A 107 -4.39 10.90 -0.16
C TYR A 107 -3.98 12.29 -0.66
N GLN A 108 -4.41 13.37 0.02
CA GLN A 108 -4.07 14.73 -0.36
C GLN A 108 -2.54 14.97 -0.34
N LYS A 109 -1.87 14.49 0.70
CA LYS A 109 -0.41 14.55 0.80
C LYS A 109 0.28 13.83 -0.37
N ARG A 110 -0.19 12.64 -0.75
CA ARG A 110 0.35 11.88 -1.89
C ARG A 110 0.09 12.60 -3.20
N LYS A 111 -1.14 13.10 -3.41
CA LYS A 111 -1.54 13.83 -4.62
C LYS A 111 -0.71 15.10 -4.81
N ASN A 112 -0.48 15.86 -3.77
CA ASN A 112 0.32 17.09 -3.82
C ASN A 112 1.80 16.85 -4.19
N ARG A 113 2.32 15.66 -3.90
CA ARG A 113 3.71 15.28 -4.22
C ARG A 113 3.87 14.48 -5.49
N TRP A 114 2.78 14.07 -6.11
CA TRP A 114 2.79 13.10 -7.19
C TRP A 114 3.62 13.54 -8.39
N VAL A 115 3.47 14.79 -8.83
CA VAL A 115 4.24 15.37 -9.94
C VAL A 115 5.72 15.48 -9.57
N ASP A 116 6.04 15.96 -8.36
CA ASP A 116 7.43 16.12 -7.90
C ASP A 116 8.13 14.77 -7.76
N ASP A 117 7.42 13.76 -7.24
CA ASP A 117 7.95 12.39 -7.13
C ASP A 117 8.25 11.80 -8.54
N ALA A 118 7.36 12.04 -9.52
CA ALA A 118 7.56 11.63 -10.91
C ALA A 118 8.76 12.34 -11.55
N LYS A 119 8.88 13.65 -11.41
CA LYS A 119 10.01 14.44 -11.90
C LYS A 119 11.33 13.96 -11.31
N ARG A 120 11.37 13.72 -10.01
CA ARG A 120 12.56 13.19 -9.33
C ARG A 120 12.95 11.83 -9.90
N CYS A 121 11.99 10.91 -10.09
CA CYS A 121 12.23 9.61 -10.68
C CYS A 121 12.83 9.74 -12.10
N ALA A 122 12.26 10.59 -12.95
CA ALA A 122 12.74 10.81 -14.31
C ALA A 122 14.18 11.38 -14.32
N LEU A 123 14.46 12.36 -13.47
CA LEU A 123 15.78 12.99 -13.35
C LEU A 123 16.83 12.01 -12.84
N GLU A 124 16.52 11.16 -11.85
CA GLU A 124 17.41 10.12 -11.35
C GLU A 124 17.74 9.10 -12.45
N ILE A 125 16.76 8.67 -13.24
CA ILE A 125 17.02 7.78 -14.39
C ILE A 125 17.95 8.47 -15.38
N TYR A 126 17.66 9.73 -15.75
CA TYR A 126 18.47 10.48 -16.72
C TYR A 126 19.93 10.69 -16.23
N HIS A 127 20.11 11.11 -14.99
CA HIS A 127 21.45 11.35 -14.42
C HIS A 127 22.27 10.06 -14.28
N ASN A 128 21.63 8.97 -13.87
CA ASN A 128 22.33 7.71 -13.63
C ASN A 128 22.64 6.91 -14.92
N THR A 129 21.85 7.13 -15.98
CA THR A 129 21.97 6.34 -17.23
C THR A 129 22.50 7.13 -18.42
N GLY A 130 22.44 8.47 -18.39
CA GLY A 130 22.77 9.35 -19.51
C GLY A 130 21.78 9.30 -20.67
N ARG A 131 20.62 8.62 -20.52
CA ARG A 131 19.58 8.48 -21.53
C ARG A 131 18.22 8.96 -21.03
N LEU A 132 17.28 9.18 -21.96
CA LEU A 132 15.91 9.52 -21.59
C LEU A 132 15.25 8.36 -20.83
N PRO A 133 14.43 8.66 -19.81
CA PRO A 133 13.53 7.68 -19.19
C PRO A 133 12.58 7.09 -20.23
N THR A 134 12.20 5.85 -20.04
CA THR A 134 11.16 5.19 -20.85
C THR A 134 9.82 5.17 -20.10
N ILE A 135 8.70 5.04 -20.81
CA ILE A 135 7.39 4.90 -20.23
C ILE A 135 7.33 3.68 -19.28
N GLU A 136 7.99 2.58 -19.63
CA GLU A 136 8.05 1.38 -18.79
C GLU A 136 8.79 1.60 -17.46
N GLU A 137 9.79 2.45 -17.42
CA GLU A 137 10.49 2.82 -16.18
C GLU A 137 9.66 3.76 -15.30
N MET A 138 8.69 4.45 -15.91
CA MET A 138 7.82 5.43 -15.25
C MET A 138 6.40 4.89 -14.97
N LYS A 139 6.23 3.56 -14.87
CA LYS A 139 4.90 2.95 -14.70
C LYS A 139 4.25 3.33 -13.36
N ASP A 140 4.37 2.67 -12.32
CA ASP A 140 3.90 2.81 -10.93
C ASP A 140 2.94 3.99 -10.59
N GLY A 141 1.96 4.27 -11.45
CA GLY A 141 1.01 5.37 -11.30
C GLY A 141 1.46 6.68 -11.96
N PHE A 142 2.71 6.85 -12.39
CA PHE A 142 3.16 8.05 -13.10
C PHE A 142 2.64 8.10 -14.53
N TYR A 143 2.31 6.95 -15.13
CA TYR A 143 1.67 6.86 -16.45
C TYR A 143 0.38 7.71 -16.53
N TRP A 144 -0.38 7.79 -15.44
CA TRP A 144 -1.59 8.62 -15.37
C TRP A 144 -1.34 10.13 -15.46
N LEU A 145 -0.11 10.58 -15.30
CA LEU A 145 0.23 12.00 -15.42
C LEU A 145 0.20 12.50 -16.88
N TYR A 146 0.55 11.66 -17.84
CA TYR A 146 0.82 12.08 -19.23
C TYR A 146 0.21 11.17 -20.30
N ALA A 147 -0.32 10.01 -19.97
CA ALA A 147 -0.88 9.11 -20.97
C ALA A 147 -2.19 9.65 -21.55
N PRO A 148 -2.39 9.59 -22.87
CA PRO A 148 -3.67 9.92 -23.49
C PRO A 148 -4.81 9.04 -22.93
N ARG A 149 -5.98 9.62 -22.71
CA ARG A 149 -7.16 8.92 -22.18
C ARG A 149 -7.89 8.18 -23.31
N THR A 150 -7.21 7.22 -23.92
CA THR A 150 -7.70 6.43 -25.06
C THR A 150 -7.65 4.93 -24.76
N GLN A 151 -8.49 4.18 -25.44
CA GLN A 151 -8.48 2.72 -25.35
C GLN A 151 -7.12 2.12 -25.80
N GLU A 152 -6.49 2.75 -26.80
CA GLU A 152 -5.14 2.36 -27.26
C GLU A 152 -4.09 2.47 -26.16
N SER A 153 -4.13 3.54 -25.35
CA SER A 153 -3.23 3.71 -24.19
C SER A 153 -3.41 2.61 -23.14
N VAL A 154 -4.66 2.18 -22.93
CA VAL A 154 -4.98 1.07 -22.01
C VAL A 154 -4.45 -0.26 -22.55
N GLU A 155 -4.69 -0.55 -23.81
CA GLU A 155 -4.31 -1.82 -24.45
C GLU A 155 -2.78 -1.96 -24.56
N SER A 156 -2.10 -0.87 -24.96
CA SER A 156 -0.63 -0.86 -25.12
C SER A 156 0.12 -1.06 -23.80
N HIS A 157 -0.48 -0.69 -22.67
CA HIS A 157 0.16 -0.75 -21.35
C HIS A 157 -0.71 -1.48 -20.31
N LYS A 158 -1.38 -2.55 -20.72
CA LYS A 158 -2.32 -3.32 -19.89
C LYS A 158 -1.74 -3.72 -18.53
N ASN A 159 -0.45 -4.04 -18.46
CA ASN A 159 0.27 -4.37 -17.24
C ASN A 159 0.26 -3.23 -16.19
N PHE A 160 0.15 -1.96 -16.60
CA PHE A 160 0.10 -0.82 -15.69
C PHE A 160 -1.24 -0.72 -14.95
N PHE A 161 -2.30 -1.25 -15.54
CA PHE A 161 -3.66 -1.25 -15.00
C PHE A 161 -3.96 -2.48 -14.12
N THR A 162 -3.04 -3.43 -14.06
CA THR A 162 -3.17 -4.65 -13.23
C THR A 162 -2.21 -4.70 -12.05
N LEU A 163 -1.36 -3.69 -11.88
CA LEU A 163 -0.29 -3.64 -10.86
C LEU A 163 -0.81 -3.81 -9.43
N THR A 164 -1.95 -3.21 -9.12
CA THR A 164 -2.51 -3.21 -7.77
C THR A 164 -3.38 -4.43 -7.48
N GLY A 165 -3.71 -5.25 -8.50
CA GLY A 165 -4.62 -6.39 -8.37
C GLY A 165 -6.07 -5.98 -8.14
N ASP A 166 -6.42 -4.73 -8.47
CA ASP A 166 -7.80 -4.24 -8.47
C ASP A 166 -8.55 -4.72 -9.72
N ASP A 167 -9.87 -4.51 -9.75
CA ASP A 167 -10.68 -4.84 -10.92
C ASP A 167 -10.22 -4.03 -12.14
N TYR A 168 -9.83 -4.76 -13.20
CA TYR A 168 -9.24 -4.16 -14.39
C TYR A 168 -10.20 -3.19 -15.10
N GLU A 169 -11.48 -3.55 -15.19
CA GLU A 169 -12.48 -2.73 -15.89
C GLU A 169 -12.74 -1.43 -15.12
N ASP A 170 -12.79 -1.50 -13.79
CA ASP A 170 -12.94 -0.32 -12.93
C ASP A 170 -11.73 0.61 -13.05
N VAL A 171 -10.51 0.09 -12.99
CA VAL A 171 -9.28 0.88 -13.17
C VAL A 171 -9.24 1.56 -14.53
N CYS A 172 -9.58 0.84 -15.61
CA CYS A 172 -9.63 1.41 -16.96
C CYS A 172 -10.70 2.49 -17.10
N LYS A 173 -11.89 2.27 -16.56
CA LYS A 173 -12.98 3.25 -16.55
C LYS A 173 -12.57 4.53 -15.85
N ASN A 174 -11.96 4.43 -14.67
CA ASN A 174 -11.49 5.58 -13.92
C ASN A 174 -10.37 6.33 -14.64
N PHE A 175 -9.45 5.61 -15.29
CA PHE A 175 -8.42 6.21 -16.13
C PHE A 175 -9.01 7.01 -17.28
N LEU A 176 -9.89 6.41 -18.08
CA LEU A 176 -10.51 7.03 -19.25
C LEU A 176 -11.39 8.24 -18.89
N ALA A 177 -11.95 8.26 -17.68
CA ALA A 177 -12.77 9.37 -17.17
C ALA A 177 -11.95 10.50 -16.51
N SER A 178 -10.64 10.32 -16.33
CA SER A 178 -9.76 11.32 -15.71
C SER A 178 -9.09 12.22 -16.75
N ASP A 179 -8.48 13.31 -16.30
CA ASP A 179 -7.65 14.17 -17.13
C ASP A 179 -6.16 13.98 -16.84
N PRO A 180 -5.29 13.97 -17.85
CA PRO A 180 -3.85 13.95 -17.64
C PRO A 180 -3.36 15.32 -17.17
N VAL A 181 -2.26 15.36 -16.44
CA VAL A 181 -1.59 16.59 -16.03
C VAL A 181 -0.78 17.19 -17.20
N TYR A 182 -0.19 16.34 -18.01
CA TYR A 182 0.58 16.70 -19.21
C TYR A 182 -0.08 16.12 -20.46
N LEU A 183 0.00 16.83 -21.57
CA LEU A 183 -0.57 16.38 -22.84
C LEU A 183 0.16 15.18 -23.44
N SER A 184 1.45 15.01 -23.10
CA SER A 184 2.28 13.92 -23.58
C SER A 184 3.42 13.59 -22.59
N PHE A 185 4.06 12.44 -22.78
CA PHE A 185 5.28 12.10 -22.07
C PHE A 185 6.44 13.04 -22.38
N GLU A 186 6.52 13.54 -23.61
CA GLU A 186 7.51 14.54 -24.03
C GLU A 186 7.33 15.86 -23.28
N ASP A 187 6.10 16.33 -23.09
CA ASP A 187 5.82 17.55 -22.33
C ASP A 187 6.17 17.40 -20.85
N PHE A 188 5.95 16.22 -20.29
CA PHE A 188 6.43 15.89 -18.95
C PHE A 188 7.97 15.94 -18.86
N LEU A 189 8.70 15.33 -19.82
CA LEU A 189 10.15 15.35 -19.85
C LEU A 189 10.72 16.77 -20.02
N LYS A 190 10.09 17.62 -20.85
CA LYS A 190 10.46 19.05 -20.99
C LYS A 190 10.31 19.79 -19.65
N ASP A 191 9.22 19.55 -18.93
CA ASP A 191 8.97 20.16 -17.62
C ASP A 191 9.95 19.63 -16.52
N CYS A 192 10.54 18.45 -16.72
CA CYS A 192 11.68 17.98 -15.91
C CYS A 192 13.00 18.73 -16.25
N GLY A 193 13.07 19.55 -17.29
CA GLY A 193 14.29 20.17 -17.76
C GLY A 193 15.22 19.21 -18.54
N ILE A 194 14.72 18.05 -18.94
CA ILE A 194 15.48 17.07 -19.72
C ILE A 194 15.47 17.50 -21.20
N LYS A 195 16.68 17.69 -21.78
CA LYS A 195 16.80 18.05 -23.20
C LYS A 195 16.47 16.84 -24.07
N LEU A 196 15.40 16.97 -24.86
CA LEU A 196 15.10 16.01 -25.93
C LEU A 196 16.14 16.24 -27.04
N LEU A 197 17.02 15.28 -27.28
CA LEU A 197 17.90 15.31 -28.46
C LEU A 197 17.02 14.96 -29.67
N HIS A 198 16.88 15.90 -30.58
CA HIS A 198 16.21 15.73 -31.88
C HIS A 198 17.12 14.99 -32.84
#